data_756ce10c1a6ab6387950e1799849b368
#
_entry.id   756ce10c1a6ab6387950e1799849b368
#
_cell.length_a   1.000
_cell.length_b   1.000
_cell.length_c   1.000
_cell.angle_alpha   90.00
_cell.angle_beta   90.00
_cell.angle_gamma   90.00
#
_symmetry.space_group_name_H-M   'P 1'
#
loop_
_entity.id
_entity.type
_entity.pdbx_description
1 polymer ?
#
loop_
_entity_poly.entity_id
_entity_poly.type
_entity_poly.pdbx_seq_one_letter_code
_entity_poly.pdbx_strand_id
1 'polypeptide(L)'
;MTDLNLSIDGISDGQRIPEQFAFGIRTESEPFTFGPNLSPAMRWDAGPDGTKSYAVIMHDRSVPTVFDDANQEGRTIPASLARMDFMHWILIDIPVSTTNLPRGAESDGVVAKGKHTGKVENGVRGANDFGMFMADNPDMAGNYGGYDGPAPPWNDELMHEYVFTVYALDVATLGLDGVFGGKDALAAMEGHILASGTVTGLYSLNPALG
;
A
#
# COMPACT_ATOMS: atom_id res chain seq x y z
N MET A 1 -11.60 6.12 -19.70
CA MET A 1 -11.68 6.36 -18.25
C MET A 1 -11.13 7.76 -18.03
N THR A 2 -11.77 8.59 -17.25
CA THR A 2 -11.29 9.96 -16.96
C THR A 2 -10.15 9.85 -15.94
N ASP A 3 -9.05 10.60 -16.13
CA ASP A 3 -7.95 10.62 -15.17
C ASP A 3 -8.24 11.59 -14.04
N LEU A 4 -8.04 11.15 -12.79
CA LEU A 4 -7.98 12.00 -11.61
C LEU A 4 -6.54 12.45 -11.41
N ASN A 5 -6.30 13.76 -11.20
CA ASN A 5 -4.98 14.20 -10.77
C ASN A 5 -4.75 13.77 -9.32
N LEU A 6 -3.90 12.77 -9.13
CA LEU A 6 -3.46 12.35 -7.81
C LEU A 6 -2.12 13.02 -7.47
N SER A 7 -2.04 13.62 -6.30
CA SER A 7 -0.82 14.21 -5.73
C SER A 7 -0.56 13.60 -4.36
N ILE A 8 0.68 13.20 -4.11
CA ILE A 8 1.13 12.59 -2.85
C ILE A 8 2.31 13.39 -2.32
N ASP A 9 2.20 13.92 -1.11
CA ASP A 9 3.26 14.73 -0.52
C ASP A 9 4.55 13.91 -0.31
N GLY A 10 5.63 14.35 -0.97
CA GLY A 10 6.94 13.72 -0.89
C GLY A 10 7.11 12.47 -1.75
N ILE A 11 6.08 12.06 -2.52
CA ILE A 11 6.18 10.93 -3.47
C ILE A 11 5.79 11.44 -4.85
N SER A 12 6.72 11.36 -5.79
CA SER A 12 6.50 11.72 -7.20
C SER A 12 6.60 10.49 -8.09
N ASP A 13 5.88 10.50 -9.19
CA ASP A 13 5.85 9.38 -10.13
C ASP A 13 7.26 9.00 -10.63
N GLY A 14 7.59 7.72 -10.55
CA GLY A 14 8.89 7.17 -10.91
C GLY A 14 10.06 7.58 -10.00
N GLN A 15 9.81 8.24 -8.86
CA GLN A 15 10.85 8.67 -7.92
C GLN A 15 10.87 7.80 -6.66
N ARG A 16 12.00 7.84 -5.96
CA ARG A 16 12.20 7.07 -4.73
C ARG A 16 11.26 7.55 -3.62
N ILE A 17 10.61 6.60 -2.95
CA ILE A 17 9.79 6.86 -1.76
C ILE A 17 10.71 7.19 -0.59
N PRO A 18 10.52 8.33 0.12
CA PRO A 18 11.27 8.65 1.33
C PRO A 18 11.06 7.63 2.46
N GLU A 19 12.12 7.34 3.20
CA GLU A 19 12.12 6.35 4.30
C GLU A 19 11.08 6.61 5.39
N GLN A 20 10.66 7.88 5.58
CA GLN A 20 9.60 8.20 6.53
C GLN A 20 8.26 7.51 6.25
N PHE A 21 8.03 7.10 5.01
CA PHE A 21 6.83 6.38 4.58
C PHE A 21 7.03 4.86 4.55
N ALA A 22 8.27 4.38 4.76
CA ALA A 22 8.58 2.97 4.66
C ALA A 22 8.27 2.22 5.97
N PHE A 23 7.74 1.00 5.85
CA PHE A 23 7.60 0.04 6.95
C PHE A 23 8.96 -0.54 7.36
N GLY A 24 9.83 -0.77 6.38
CA GLY A 24 11.21 -1.23 6.59
C GLY A 24 12.22 -0.23 6.04
N ILE A 25 13.29 0.02 6.80
CA ILE A 25 14.43 0.84 6.40
C ILE A 25 15.72 0.09 6.64
N ARG A 26 16.79 0.54 5.96
CA ARG A 26 18.14 0.06 6.20
C ARG A 26 18.89 1.03 7.10
N THR A 27 19.76 0.52 7.98
CA THR A 27 20.72 1.30 8.75
C THR A 27 22.15 0.94 8.34
N GLU A 28 23.15 1.63 8.88
CA GLU A 28 24.55 1.28 8.65
C GLU A 28 24.91 -0.12 9.18
N SER A 29 24.25 -0.55 10.25
CA SER A 29 24.55 -1.83 10.96
C SER A 29 23.61 -2.97 10.58
N GLU A 30 22.38 -2.65 10.12
CA GLU A 30 21.34 -3.65 9.91
C GLU A 30 20.75 -3.53 8.51
N PRO A 31 20.62 -4.64 7.77
CA PRO A 31 19.99 -4.63 6.44
C PRO A 31 18.50 -4.30 6.48
N PHE A 32 17.85 -4.49 7.65
CA PHE A 32 16.45 -4.19 7.90
C PHE A 32 16.23 -3.76 9.36
N THR A 33 15.45 -2.71 9.54
CA THR A 33 14.79 -2.35 10.80
C THR A 33 13.45 -1.71 10.50
N PHE A 34 12.54 -1.63 11.48
CA PHE A 34 11.28 -0.94 11.29
C PHE A 34 11.49 0.55 11.04
N GLY A 35 10.83 1.05 10.01
CA GLY A 35 10.79 2.47 9.64
C GLY A 35 9.70 3.24 10.37
N PRO A 36 9.60 4.55 10.12
CA PRO A 36 8.53 5.38 10.70
C PRO A 36 7.13 5.01 10.24
N ASN A 37 6.97 4.38 9.07
CA ASN A 37 5.72 3.87 8.55
C ASN A 37 4.56 4.89 8.57
N LEU A 38 4.87 6.17 8.29
CA LEU A 38 3.85 7.22 8.20
C LEU A 38 3.06 7.07 6.91
N SER A 39 1.74 7.13 6.96
CA SER A 39 0.97 7.25 5.71
C SER A 39 1.19 8.64 5.11
N PRO A 40 1.46 8.76 3.78
CA PRO A 40 1.66 10.06 3.14
C PRO A 40 0.34 10.84 3.09
N ALA A 41 0.43 12.18 3.04
CA ALA A 41 -0.72 12.99 2.68
C ALA A 41 -1.01 12.83 1.19
N MET A 42 -2.29 12.65 0.85
CA MET A 42 -2.76 12.49 -0.52
C MET A 42 -3.86 13.51 -0.83
N ARG A 43 -3.90 13.96 -2.09
CA ARG A 43 -4.98 14.81 -2.64
C ARG A 43 -5.30 14.36 -4.05
N TRP A 44 -6.57 14.46 -4.40
CA TRP A 44 -7.05 14.19 -5.75
C TRP A 44 -8.16 15.17 -6.14
N ASP A 45 -8.37 15.30 -7.45
CA ASP A 45 -9.47 16.11 -7.96
C ASP A 45 -10.82 15.46 -7.66
N ALA A 46 -11.86 16.28 -7.58
CA ALA A 46 -13.23 15.75 -7.54
C ALA A 46 -13.48 14.86 -8.76
N GLY A 47 -14.08 13.70 -8.51
CA GLY A 47 -14.44 12.78 -9.58
C GLY A 47 -15.49 13.36 -10.53
N PRO A 48 -15.73 12.70 -11.69
CA PRO A 48 -16.75 13.14 -12.64
C PRO A 48 -18.16 13.08 -12.05
N ASP A 49 -19.11 13.67 -12.76
CA ASP A 49 -20.53 13.61 -12.39
C ASP A 49 -20.95 12.15 -12.15
N GLY A 50 -21.71 11.92 -11.09
CA GLY A 50 -22.13 10.57 -10.68
C GLY A 50 -21.23 9.91 -9.64
N THR A 51 -20.09 10.51 -9.30
CA THR A 51 -19.22 10.00 -8.21
C THR A 51 -19.98 10.09 -6.87
N LYS A 52 -19.96 8.99 -6.12
CA LYS A 52 -20.62 8.85 -4.82
C LYS A 52 -19.67 8.49 -3.68
N SER A 53 -18.52 7.88 -4.01
CA SER A 53 -17.44 7.58 -3.05
C SER A 53 -16.09 7.49 -3.77
N TYR A 54 -15.03 7.38 -2.97
CA TYR A 54 -13.69 7.04 -3.46
C TYR A 54 -13.15 5.80 -2.76
N ALA A 55 -12.15 5.19 -3.39
CA ALA A 55 -11.31 4.17 -2.78
C ALA A 55 -9.83 4.47 -3.04
N VAL A 56 -8.95 4.12 -2.09
CA VAL A 56 -7.50 4.18 -2.23
C VAL A 56 -6.95 2.77 -2.08
N ILE A 57 -6.14 2.35 -3.04
CA ILE A 57 -5.38 1.09 -2.98
C ILE A 57 -3.92 1.39 -3.27
N MET A 58 -3.03 0.85 -2.44
CA MET A 58 -1.59 0.79 -2.70
C MET A 58 -1.15 -0.66 -2.76
N HIS A 59 -0.40 -1.01 -3.79
CA HIS A 59 0.20 -2.34 -3.92
C HIS A 59 1.62 -2.25 -4.46
N ASP A 60 2.46 -3.23 -4.09
CA ASP A 60 3.77 -3.50 -4.67
C ASP A 60 3.59 -4.57 -5.77
N ARG A 61 3.92 -4.22 -7.01
CA ARG A 61 3.79 -5.16 -8.15
C ARG A 61 5.06 -5.97 -8.43
N SER A 62 6.06 -5.83 -7.57
CA SER A 62 7.38 -6.40 -7.77
C SER A 62 7.74 -7.50 -6.77
N VAL A 63 6.78 -7.95 -5.94
CA VAL A 63 7.04 -8.94 -4.89
C VAL A 63 7.35 -10.31 -5.52
N PRO A 64 8.43 -11.00 -5.12
CA PRO A 64 8.76 -12.31 -5.66
C PRO A 64 7.70 -13.35 -5.29
N THR A 65 7.41 -14.27 -6.21
CA THR A 65 6.44 -15.36 -5.96
C THR A 65 7.00 -16.47 -5.09
N VAL A 66 8.32 -16.48 -4.83
CA VAL A 66 9.04 -17.47 -3.99
C VAL A 66 9.94 -16.69 -3.03
N PHE A 67 9.87 -17.02 -1.75
CA PHE A 67 10.59 -16.33 -0.67
C PHE A 67 11.76 -17.10 -0.08
N ASP A 68 12.12 -18.26 -0.63
CA ASP A 68 13.13 -19.16 -0.07
C ASP A 68 14.50 -18.50 0.14
N ASP A 69 14.86 -17.54 -0.71
CA ASP A 69 16.11 -16.78 -0.63
C ASP A 69 15.93 -15.37 -0.03
N ALA A 70 14.69 -14.97 0.29
CA ALA A 70 14.40 -13.61 0.75
C ALA A 70 15.05 -13.30 2.10
N ASN A 71 15.72 -12.16 2.18
CA ASN A 71 16.37 -11.66 3.40
C ASN A 71 17.42 -12.63 3.99
N GLN A 72 18.10 -13.40 3.13
CA GLN A 72 19.16 -14.33 3.53
C GLN A 72 20.53 -13.82 3.09
N GLU A 73 21.50 -13.84 4.02
CA GLU A 73 22.88 -13.48 3.72
C GLU A 73 23.50 -14.44 2.69
N GLY A 74 24.22 -13.89 1.72
CA GLY A 74 24.84 -14.68 0.63
C GLY A 74 23.86 -15.22 -0.41
N ARG A 75 22.59 -14.85 -0.34
CA ARG A 75 21.57 -15.16 -1.32
C ARG A 75 21.14 -13.90 -2.06
N THR A 76 20.57 -14.08 -3.24
CA THR A 76 20.03 -13.01 -4.08
C THR A 76 18.70 -13.45 -4.67
N ILE A 77 17.72 -12.58 -4.70
CA ILE A 77 16.47 -12.81 -5.44
C ILE A 77 16.67 -12.26 -6.85
N PRO A 78 16.75 -13.13 -7.89
CA PRO A 78 17.06 -12.67 -9.23
C PRO A 78 15.91 -11.86 -9.84
N ALA A 79 16.27 -10.84 -10.63
CA ALA A 79 15.32 -10.00 -11.34
C ALA A 79 14.38 -10.78 -12.27
N SER A 80 14.83 -11.94 -12.76
CA SER A 80 14.07 -12.84 -13.66
C SER A 80 12.99 -13.68 -12.97
N LEU A 81 12.95 -13.69 -11.63
CA LEU A 81 11.92 -14.42 -10.89
C LEU A 81 10.54 -13.82 -11.15
N ALA A 82 9.52 -14.68 -11.28
CA ALA A 82 8.13 -14.22 -11.42
C ALA A 82 7.70 -13.36 -10.23
N ARG A 83 6.89 -12.34 -10.52
CA ARG A 83 6.45 -11.33 -9.54
C ARG A 83 4.94 -11.39 -9.37
N MET A 84 4.48 -10.92 -8.21
CA MET A 84 3.05 -10.81 -7.86
C MET A 84 2.77 -9.48 -7.20
N ASP A 85 1.49 -9.09 -7.21
CA ASP A 85 1.01 -7.96 -6.45
C ASP A 85 0.92 -8.30 -4.96
N PHE A 86 1.32 -7.34 -4.11
CA PHE A 86 1.20 -7.40 -2.65
C PHE A 86 0.51 -6.12 -2.17
N MET A 87 -0.61 -6.27 -1.49
CA MET A 87 -1.41 -5.14 -1.03
C MET A 87 -0.83 -4.52 0.23
N HIS A 88 -0.59 -3.21 0.18
CA HIS A 88 -0.03 -2.40 1.27
C HIS A 88 -1.05 -1.52 1.96
N TRP A 89 -2.13 -1.14 1.26
CA TRP A 89 -3.17 -0.27 1.79
C TRP A 89 -4.46 -0.47 1.01
N ILE A 90 -5.56 -0.71 1.73
CA ILE A 90 -6.91 -0.78 1.19
C ILE A 90 -7.79 0.11 2.05
N LEU A 91 -8.35 1.17 1.46
CA LEU A 91 -9.34 2.06 2.09
C LEU A 91 -10.46 2.30 1.08
N ILE A 92 -11.66 1.88 1.42
CA ILE A 92 -12.85 1.99 0.57
C ILE A 92 -13.92 2.85 1.24
N ASP A 93 -14.99 3.13 0.49
CA ASP A 93 -16.15 3.89 0.98
C ASP A 93 -15.75 5.27 1.55
N ILE A 94 -14.72 5.88 0.98
CA ILE A 94 -14.31 7.25 1.32
C ILE A 94 -15.43 8.19 0.87
N PRO A 95 -15.96 9.06 1.75
CA PRO A 95 -17.06 9.96 1.41
C PRO A 95 -16.73 10.84 0.20
N VAL A 96 -17.70 11.09 -0.68
CA VAL A 96 -17.52 11.92 -1.90
C VAL A 96 -17.05 13.34 -1.60
N SER A 97 -17.31 13.86 -0.41
CA SER A 97 -16.83 15.16 0.06
C SER A 97 -15.34 15.17 0.45
N THR A 98 -14.72 14.01 0.55
CA THR A 98 -13.33 13.83 0.95
C THR A 98 -12.47 13.68 -0.31
N THR A 99 -11.63 14.67 -0.59
CA THR A 99 -10.66 14.64 -1.71
C THR A 99 -9.21 14.74 -1.24
N ASN A 100 -8.98 14.50 0.03
CA ASN A 100 -7.64 14.45 0.62
C ASN A 100 -7.62 13.54 1.85
N LEU A 101 -6.46 12.96 2.12
CA LEU A 101 -6.13 12.24 3.35
C LEU A 101 -4.90 12.92 3.98
N PRO A 102 -4.96 13.32 5.26
CA PRO A 102 -3.81 13.91 5.94
C PRO A 102 -2.68 12.91 6.13
N ARG A 103 -1.45 13.40 6.25
CA ARG A 103 -0.31 12.58 6.67
C ARG A 103 -0.60 11.92 8.02
N GLY A 104 -0.27 10.64 8.16
CA GLY A 104 -0.44 9.89 9.39
C GLY A 104 -1.88 9.41 9.66
N ALA A 105 -2.87 9.79 8.83
CA ALA A 105 -4.27 9.41 9.06
C ALA A 105 -4.49 7.88 9.02
N GLU A 106 -3.72 7.18 8.21
CA GLU A 106 -3.88 5.73 8.00
C GLU A 106 -2.75 4.90 8.63
N SER A 107 -1.64 5.55 9.03
CA SER A 107 -0.54 4.96 9.79
C SER A 107 0.37 6.04 10.37
N ASP A 108 0.72 5.91 11.64
CA ASP A 108 1.70 6.73 12.36
C ASP A 108 2.62 5.82 13.19
N GLY A 109 3.24 4.87 12.50
CA GLY A 109 4.15 3.89 13.09
C GLY A 109 3.81 2.45 12.75
N VAL A 110 4.74 1.55 13.06
CA VAL A 110 4.53 0.12 12.98
C VAL A 110 3.77 -0.35 14.22
N VAL A 111 2.64 -1.03 14.01
CA VAL A 111 1.80 -1.55 15.09
C VAL A 111 1.90 -3.07 15.11
N ALA A 112 2.38 -3.63 16.22
CA ALA A 112 2.41 -5.07 16.41
C ALA A 112 0.99 -5.67 16.26
N LYS A 113 0.87 -6.75 15.49
CA LYS A 113 -0.39 -7.42 15.12
C LYS A 113 -1.29 -6.59 14.20
N GLY A 114 -0.77 -5.50 13.67
CA GLY A 114 -1.45 -4.64 12.70
C GLY A 114 -2.42 -3.63 13.34
N LYS A 115 -2.75 -2.63 12.55
CA LYS A 115 -3.85 -1.69 12.84
C LYS A 115 -5.18 -2.36 12.56
N HIS A 116 -6.25 -1.95 13.25
CA HIS A 116 -7.58 -2.54 13.06
C HIS A 116 -8.09 -2.37 11.63
N THR A 117 -8.82 -3.37 11.14
CA THR A 117 -9.62 -3.34 9.91
C THR A 117 -11.04 -2.84 10.19
N GLY A 118 -11.80 -2.52 9.14
CA GLY A 118 -13.18 -2.08 9.25
C GLY A 118 -13.32 -0.56 9.31
N LYS A 119 -14.44 -0.08 9.86
CA LYS A 119 -14.84 1.33 9.79
C LYS A 119 -13.89 2.26 10.53
N VAL A 120 -13.49 3.35 9.86
CA VAL A 120 -12.67 4.44 10.37
C VAL A 120 -13.28 5.79 9.98
N GLU A 121 -12.65 6.90 10.39
CA GLU A 121 -13.13 8.25 10.07
C GLU A 121 -13.25 8.50 8.55
N ASN A 122 -12.23 8.04 7.79
CA ASN A 122 -12.11 8.32 6.36
C ASN A 122 -12.74 7.24 5.45
N GLY A 123 -13.35 6.18 6.01
CA GLY A 123 -13.91 5.09 5.19
C GLY A 123 -13.90 3.74 5.89
N VAL A 124 -13.60 2.69 5.15
CA VAL A 124 -13.52 1.30 5.65
C VAL A 124 -12.18 0.69 5.25
N ARG A 125 -11.38 0.29 6.23
CA ARG A 125 -10.07 -0.36 6.01
C ARG A 125 -10.24 -1.84 5.70
N GLY A 126 -9.67 -2.30 4.59
CA GLY A 126 -9.41 -3.71 4.34
C GLY A 126 -8.13 -4.18 5.06
N ALA A 127 -7.92 -5.49 5.06
CA ALA A 127 -6.67 -6.11 5.50
C ALA A 127 -5.65 -6.12 4.36
N ASN A 128 -4.46 -5.60 4.62
CA ASN A 128 -3.33 -5.69 3.70
C ASN A 128 -2.57 -7.02 3.86
N ASP A 129 -1.65 -7.32 2.95
CA ASP A 129 -1.00 -8.64 2.88
C ASP A 129 0.11 -8.85 3.93
N PHE A 130 0.48 -7.82 4.72
CA PHE A 130 1.40 -8.00 5.85
C PHE A 130 0.87 -9.01 6.88
N GLY A 131 -0.45 -9.15 7.03
CA GLY A 131 -1.05 -10.16 7.88
C GLY A 131 -0.62 -11.58 7.52
N MET A 132 -0.56 -11.88 6.21
CA MET A 132 -0.06 -13.16 5.70
C MET A 132 1.46 -13.30 5.91
N PHE A 133 2.21 -12.25 5.62
CA PHE A 133 3.68 -12.24 5.73
C PHE A 133 4.16 -12.37 7.18
N MET A 134 3.40 -11.85 8.14
CA MET A 134 3.73 -11.89 9.57
C MET A 134 3.11 -13.09 10.31
N ALA A 135 2.42 -14.01 9.61
CA ALA A 135 1.65 -15.08 10.24
C ALA A 135 2.48 -16.01 11.15
N ASP A 136 3.75 -16.25 10.79
CA ASP A 136 4.65 -17.13 11.55
C ASP A 136 5.37 -16.44 12.71
N ASN A 137 5.20 -15.11 12.86
CA ASN A 137 5.77 -14.35 13.97
C ASN A 137 4.70 -14.11 15.05
N PRO A 138 4.73 -14.80 16.20
CA PRO A 138 3.67 -14.71 17.22
C PRO A 138 3.51 -13.31 17.83
N ASP A 139 4.55 -12.47 17.78
CA ASP A 139 4.50 -11.09 18.28
C ASP A 139 3.87 -10.14 17.27
N MET A 140 3.88 -10.51 15.99
CA MET A 140 3.39 -9.67 14.88
C MET A 140 2.17 -10.24 14.16
N ALA A 141 1.82 -11.53 14.35
CA ALA A 141 0.70 -12.17 13.67
C ALA A 141 -0.64 -11.48 13.97
N GLY A 142 -1.37 -11.07 12.94
CA GLY A 142 -2.66 -10.37 13.06
C GLY A 142 -3.19 -9.86 11.73
N ASN A 143 -4.30 -9.12 11.79
CA ASN A 143 -4.89 -8.46 10.62
C ASN A 143 -4.35 -7.02 10.51
N TYR A 144 -3.68 -6.73 9.41
CA TYR A 144 -3.05 -5.44 9.15
C TYR A 144 -4.02 -4.54 8.37
N GLY A 145 -4.70 -3.60 9.04
CA GLY A 145 -5.53 -2.57 8.41
C GLY A 145 -4.77 -1.27 8.16
N GLY A 146 -5.29 -0.45 7.26
CA GLY A 146 -4.69 0.83 6.91
C GLY A 146 -3.40 0.70 6.09
N TYR A 147 -2.58 1.74 6.13
CA TYR A 147 -1.32 1.82 5.38
C TYR A 147 -0.19 1.09 6.11
N ASP A 148 0.52 0.22 5.40
CA ASP A 148 1.84 -0.26 5.77
C ASP A 148 2.77 -0.10 4.56
N GLY A 149 3.82 0.70 4.73
CA GLY A 149 4.66 1.17 3.66
C GLY A 149 5.63 0.15 3.08
N PRO A 150 6.55 0.58 2.20
CA PRO A 150 7.54 -0.29 1.58
C PRO A 150 8.41 -1.06 2.57
N ALA A 151 8.63 -2.36 2.28
CA ALA A 151 9.58 -3.21 3.00
C ALA A 151 10.03 -4.39 2.11
N PRO A 152 10.61 -4.14 0.93
CA PRO A 152 11.03 -5.21 0.04
C PRO A 152 12.19 -6.00 0.63
N PRO A 153 12.44 -7.24 0.19
CA PRO A 153 13.62 -7.98 0.59
C PRO A 153 14.91 -7.21 0.28
N TRP A 154 15.80 -7.11 1.28
CA TRP A 154 17.05 -6.33 1.15
C TRP A 154 18.07 -6.92 0.17
N ASN A 155 17.84 -8.14 -0.32
CA ASN A 155 18.67 -8.83 -1.29
C ASN A 155 17.98 -9.06 -2.64
N ASP A 156 16.89 -8.32 -2.93
CA ASP A 156 16.24 -8.36 -4.25
C ASP A 156 17.02 -7.52 -5.26
N GLU A 157 17.25 -8.06 -6.45
CA GLU A 157 17.89 -7.36 -7.57
C GLU A 157 16.99 -6.32 -8.24
N LEU A 158 15.68 -6.33 -7.97
CA LEU A 158 14.76 -5.33 -8.51
C LEU A 158 14.54 -4.16 -7.57
N MET A 159 14.42 -2.98 -8.15
CA MET A 159 13.74 -1.85 -7.54
C MET A 159 12.24 -2.14 -7.53
N HIS A 160 11.61 -2.14 -6.35
CA HIS A 160 10.19 -2.40 -6.24
C HIS A 160 9.36 -1.17 -6.61
N GLU A 161 8.21 -1.39 -7.24
CA GLU A 161 7.29 -0.38 -7.72
C GLU A 161 6.00 -0.41 -6.89
N TYR A 162 5.79 0.67 -6.14
CA TYR A 162 4.63 0.87 -5.28
C TYR A 162 3.61 1.76 -5.95
N VAL A 163 2.50 1.18 -6.35
CA VAL A 163 1.45 1.83 -7.13
C VAL A 163 0.35 2.32 -6.19
N PHE A 164 0.22 3.62 -6.06
CA PHE A 164 -0.88 4.27 -5.34
C PHE A 164 -1.98 4.63 -6.34
N THR A 165 -3.18 4.17 -6.11
CA THR A 165 -4.32 4.47 -6.98
C THR A 165 -5.50 4.97 -6.17
N VAL A 166 -6.09 6.09 -6.58
CA VAL A 166 -7.40 6.56 -6.14
C VAL A 166 -8.44 6.23 -7.22
N TYR A 167 -9.59 5.73 -6.81
CA TYR A 167 -10.72 5.41 -7.67
C TYR A 167 -11.93 6.26 -7.29
N ALA A 168 -12.61 6.86 -8.27
CA ALA A 168 -13.92 7.47 -8.11
C ALA A 168 -15.00 6.46 -8.49
N LEU A 169 -15.97 6.24 -7.60
CA LEU A 169 -16.97 5.19 -7.73
C LEU A 169 -18.38 5.77 -7.83
N ASP A 170 -19.27 5.12 -8.61
CA ASP A 170 -20.68 5.49 -8.77
C ASP A 170 -21.60 4.91 -7.69
N VAL A 171 -21.04 4.27 -6.67
CA VAL A 171 -21.74 3.75 -5.50
C VAL A 171 -21.22 4.42 -4.24
N ALA A 172 -22.08 4.62 -3.24
CA ALA A 172 -21.69 5.23 -1.96
C ALA A 172 -21.00 4.24 -1.03
N THR A 173 -21.25 2.95 -1.21
CA THR A 173 -20.63 1.85 -0.47
C THR A 173 -20.49 0.63 -1.37
N LEU A 174 -19.39 -0.10 -1.18
CA LEU A 174 -19.14 -1.39 -1.82
C LEU A 174 -19.76 -2.56 -1.05
N GLY A 175 -20.31 -2.30 0.14
CA GLY A 175 -21.02 -3.32 0.93
C GLY A 175 -20.10 -4.38 1.54
N LEU A 176 -18.79 -4.15 1.60
CA LEU A 176 -17.85 -5.06 2.23
C LEU A 176 -17.84 -4.82 3.74
N ASP A 177 -17.90 -5.89 4.51
CA ASP A 177 -17.91 -5.89 5.97
C ASP A 177 -16.93 -6.95 6.53
N GLY A 178 -16.55 -6.82 7.79
CA GLY A 178 -15.59 -7.71 8.43
C GLY A 178 -14.16 -7.55 7.91
N VAL A 179 -13.47 -8.67 7.75
CA VAL A 179 -12.10 -8.72 7.22
C VAL A 179 -12.14 -9.08 5.74
N PHE A 180 -11.78 -8.15 4.88
CA PHE A 180 -11.67 -8.33 3.43
C PHE A 180 -10.31 -7.85 2.95
N GLY A 181 -9.80 -8.43 1.87
CA GLY A 181 -8.52 -8.09 1.27
C GLY A 181 -8.64 -7.23 0.00
N GLY A 182 -7.49 -6.94 -0.62
CA GLY A 182 -7.46 -6.15 -1.86
C GLY A 182 -8.20 -6.80 -3.03
N LYS A 183 -8.18 -8.13 -3.15
CA LYS A 183 -8.92 -8.84 -4.19
C LYS A 183 -10.43 -8.67 -4.05
N ASP A 184 -10.94 -8.70 -2.83
CA ASP A 184 -12.37 -8.49 -2.56
C ASP A 184 -12.77 -7.06 -2.90
N ALA A 185 -11.92 -6.07 -2.50
CA ALA A 185 -12.15 -4.67 -2.81
C ALA A 185 -12.15 -4.40 -4.33
N LEU A 186 -11.15 -4.92 -5.05
CA LEU A 186 -11.08 -4.78 -6.52
C LEU A 186 -12.28 -5.43 -7.22
N ALA A 187 -12.67 -6.63 -6.80
CA ALA A 187 -13.85 -7.31 -7.34
C ALA A 187 -15.16 -6.52 -7.06
N ALA A 188 -15.30 -5.95 -5.86
CA ALA A 188 -16.47 -5.14 -5.52
C ALA A 188 -16.51 -3.80 -6.29
N MET A 189 -15.37 -3.26 -6.72
CA MET A 189 -15.29 -2.05 -7.55
C MET A 189 -15.55 -2.31 -9.03
N GLU A 190 -15.52 -3.57 -9.49
CA GLU A 190 -15.71 -3.91 -10.89
C GLU A 190 -17.08 -3.43 -11.41
N GLY A 191 -17.07 -2.65 -12.50
CA GLY A 191 -18.28 -2.04 -13.06
C GLY A 191 -18.73 -0.73 -12.41
N HIS A 192 -18.08 -0.31 -11.30
CA HIS A 192 -18.42 0.91 -10.55
C HIS A 192 -17.39 2.03 -10.71
N ILE A 193 -16.25 1.80 -11.37
CA ILE A 193 -15.18 2.80 -11.51
C ILE A 193 -15.53 3.80 -12.62
N LEU A 194 -15.66 5.08 -12.24
CA LEU A 194 -15.88 6.19 -13.17
C LEU A 194 -14.57 6.82 -13.64
N ALA A 195 -13.59 6.94 -12.73
CA ALA A 195 -12.29 7.55 -12.98
C ALA A 195 -11.25 6.99 -12.02
N SER A 196 -9.98 7.13 -12.35
CA SER A 196 -8.88 6.79 -11.45
C SER A 196 -7.68 7.70 -11.65
N GLY A 197 -6.83 7.83 -10.64
CA GLY A 197 -5.55 8.53 -10.70
C GLY A 197 -4.47 7.69 -10.03
N THR A 198 -3.29 7.63 -10.62
CA THR A 198 -2.20 6.75 -10.17
C THR A 198 -0.89 7.51 -10.05
N VAL A 199 -0.11 7.19 -9.01
CA VAL A 199 1.29 7.59 -8.82
C VAL A 199 2.07 6.35 -8.43
N THR A 200 3.23 6.12 -9.07
CA THR A 200 4.12 5.00 -8.78
C THR A 200 5.38 5.51 -8.11
N GLY A 201 5.64 5.08 -6.89
CA GLY A 201 6.89 5.33 -6.19
C GLY A 201 7.82 4.12 -6.25
N LEU A 202 9.12 4.35 -6.12
CA LEU A 202 10.16 3.32 -6.15
C LEU A 202 10.77 3.13 -4.77
N TYR A 203 11.07 1.90 -4.38
CA TYR A 203 11.78 1.64 -3.13
C TYR A 203 12.59 0.35 -3.18
N SER A 204 13.73 0.34 -2.51
CA SER A 204 14.55 -0.86 -2.34
C SER A 204 15.36 -0.75 -1.04
N LEU A 205 15.57 -1.87 -0.38
CA LEU A 205 16.51 -2.03 0.73
C LEU A 205 17.87 -2.60 0.26
N ASN A 206 17.98 -2.99 -1.02
CA ASN A 206 19.24 -3.45 -1.60
C ASN A 206 20.20 -2.27 -1.80
N PRO A 207 21.36 -2.26 -1.12
CA PRO A 207 22.32 -1.16 -1.23
C PRO A 207 22.93 -0.99 -2.63
N ALA A 208 22.86 -2.02 -3.47
CA ALA A 208 23.36 -1.96 -4.85
C ALA A 208 22.42 -1.17 -5.78
N LEU A 209 21.20 -0.91 -5.36
CA LEU A 209 20.21 -0.15 -6.15
C LEU A 209 20.10 1.34 -5.73
N GLY A 210 20.94 1.80 -4.84
CA GLY A 210 21.17 3.20 -4.49
C GLY A 210 20.27 3.74 -3.41
#